data_4b483747b405cc36bc66133d1888677a
#
_entry.id   4b483747b405cc36bc66133d1888677a
#
_cell.length_a   1.000
_cell.length_b   1.000
_cell.length_c   1.000
_cell.angle_alpha   90.00
_cell.angle_beta   90.00
_cell.angle_gamma   90.00
#
_symmetry.space_group_name_H-M   'P 1'
#
loop_
_entity.id
_entity.type
_entity.pdbx_description
1 polymer ?
#
loop_
_entity_poly.entity_id
_entity_poly.type
_entity_poly.pdbx_seq_one_letter_code
_entity_poly.pdbx_strand_id
1 'polypeptide(L)'
;MLYNIRTLDWDDTLLKALDIPRCILPRVADSSEVYGTTDLCGVQVPVAGIAGDQQAALFGQGCFAKGEAKNTYGTGCFLLMNTGDTICRSQNGLISTIGISLNGKVEYALEGSVFVGGAVIQWVR
;
A
#
# COMPACT_ATOMS: atom_id res chain seq x y z
N MET A 1 2.42 9.02 -2.97
CA MET A 1 2.13 10.13 -3.91
C MET A 1 3.23 10.35 -4.93
N LEU A 2 4.52 10.30 -4.57
CA LEU A 2 5.64 10.58 -5.48
C LEU A 2 6.05 9.38 -6.36
N TYR A 3 5.59 8.17 -6.02
CA TYR A 3 5.91 6.94 -6.75
C TYR A 3 4.88 6.71 -7.86
N ASN A 4 5.36 6.47 -9.08
CA ASN A 4 4.51 6.21 -10.23
C ASN A 4 4.25 4.70 -10.34
N ILE A 5 3.04 4.28 -10.05
CA ILE A 5 2.64 2.86 -10.04
C ILE A 5 2.63 2.21 -11.42
N ARG A 6 2.77 2.98 -12.52
CA ARG A 6 2.84 2.44 -13.88
C ARG A 6 4.27 2.13 -14.30
N THR A 7 5.20 3.03 -13.96
CA THR A 7 6.62 2.87 -14.29
C THR A 7 7.38 2.14 -13.19
N LEU A 8 6.75 1.96 -12.02
CA LEU A 8 7.34 1.36 -10.81
C LEU A 8 8.64 2.06 -10.40
N ASP A 9 8.60 3.40 -10.44
CA ASP A 9 9.72 4.25 -10.05
C ASP A 9 9.20 5.59 -9.52
N TRP A 10 10.09 6.39 -8.95
CA TRP A 10 9.79 7.75 -8.54
C TRP A 10 9.43 8.61 -9.75
N ASP A 11 8.36 9.42 -9.63
CA ASP A 11 7.88 10.25 -10.72
C ASP A 11 8.68 11.56 -10.82
N ASP A 12 9.60 11.64 -11.78
CA ASP A 12 10.49 12.80 -11.96
C ASP A 12 9.72 14.09 -12.25
N THR A 13 8.53 14.01 -12.86
CA THR A 13 7.69 15.18 -13.10
C THR A 13 7.16 15.76 -11.79
N LEU A 14 6.70 14.90 -10.90
CA LEU A 14 6.23 15.29 -9.57
C LEU A 14 7.38 15.77 -8.68
N LEU A 15 8.52 15.07 -8.71
CA LEU A 15 9.72 15.49 -7.97
C LEU A 15 10.17 16.89 -8.37
N LYS A 16 10.23 17.15 -9.66
CA LYS A 16 10.60 18.47 -10.20
C LYS A 16 9.58 19.55 -9.83
N ALA A 17 8.29 19.24 -9.93
CA ALA A 17 7.22 20.19 -9.60
C ALA A 17 7.20 20.58 -8.11
N LEU A 18 7.65 19.68 -7.23
CA LEU A 18 7.68 19.88 -5.77
C LEU A 18 9.07 20.25 -5.25
N ASP A 19 10.06 20.42 -6.15
CA ASP A 19 11.45 20.70 -5.82
C ASP A 19 12.08 19.68 -4.83
N ILE A 20 11.79 18.39 -5.06
CA ILE A 20 12.28 17.28 -4.24
C ILE A 20 13.46 16.61 -4.93
N PRO A 21 14.67 16.66 -4.36
CA PRO A 21 15.84 15.97 -4.91
C PRO A 21 15.65 14.46 -4.88
N ARG A 22 15.83 13.78 -6.02
CA ARG A 22 15.72 12.32 -6.12
C ARG A 22 16.67 11.57 -5.17
N CYS A 23 17.83 12.14 -4.89
CA CYS A 23 18.85 11.52 -4.04
C CYS A 23 18.46 11.34 -2.57
N ILE A 24 17.42 12.03 -2.10
CA ILE A 24 16.90 11.85 -0.72
C ILE A 24 15.85 10.75 -0.61
N LEU A 25 15.40 10.20 -1.73
CA LEU A 25 14.37 9.18 -1.75
C LEU A 25 14.99 7.78 -1.55
N PRO A 26 14.34 6.92 -0.76
CA PRO A 26 14.83 5.58 -0.53
C PRO A 26 14.69 4.69 -1.78
N ARG A 27 15.42 3.59 -1.80
CA ARG A 27 15.16 2.49 -2.74
C ARG A 27 13.77 1.92 -2.47
N VAL A 28 13.00 1.73 -3.51
CA VAL A 28 11.75 0.97 -3.44
C VAL A 28 12.08 -0.51 -3.66
N ALA A 29 11.47 -1.38 -2.89
CA ALA A 29 11.73 -2.80 -2.86
C ALA A 29 10.43 -3.60 -2.75
N ASP A 30 10.51 -4.91 -2.90
CA ASP A 30 9.38 -5.80 -2.68
C ASP A 30 8.86 -5.72 -1.23
N SER A 31 7.61 -6.07 -1.02
CA SER A 31 7.00 -6.10 0.32
C SER A 31 7.62 -7.18 1.21
N SER A 32 8.20 -8.21 0.63
CA SER A 32 8.95 -9.27 1.30
C SER A 32 10.32 -9.42 0.64
N GLU A 33 11.31 -8.75 1.22
CA GLU A 33 12.71 -8.75 0.79
C GLU A 33 13.59 -8.44 2.01
N VAL A 34 14.78 -9.00 2.11
CA VAL A 34 15.71 -8.63 3.17
C VAL A 34 16.32 -7.26 2.84
N TYR A 35 15.86 -6.22 3.53
CA TYR A 35 16.33 -4.84 3.34
C TYR A 35 17.63 -4.55 4.07
N GLY A 36 17.89 -5.29 5.14
CA GLY A 36 19.03 -5.16 6.01
C GLY A 36 18.86 -6.01 7.26
N THR A 37 19.77 -5.85 8.20
CA THR A 37 19.71 -6.50 9.51
C THR A 37 19.78 -5.46 10.62
N THR A 38 19.19 -5.80 11.76
CA THR A 38 19.31 -5.02 13.01
C THR A 38 19.80 -5.91 14.13
N ASP A 39 20.53 -5.33 15.09
CA ASP A 39 20.87 -6.03 16.32
C ASP A 39 19.72 -5.95 17.30
N LEU A 40 19.23 -7.10 17.75
CA LEU A 40 18.23 -7.20 18.80
C LEU A 40 18.82 -8.06 19.94
N CYS A 41 19.25 -7.40 21.01
CA CYS A 41 19.83 -8.06 22.19
C CYS A 41 21.01 -9.00 21.84
N GLY A 42 21.89 -8.56 20.94
CA GLY A 42 23.08 -9.33 20.51
C GLY A 42 22.79 -10.39 19.43
N VAL A 43 21.57 -10.42 18.89
CA VAL A 43 21.19 -11.30 17.78
C VAL A 43 20.92 -10.46 16.53
N GLN A 44 21.57 -10.84 15.41
CA GLN A 44 21.31 -10.22 14.12
C GLN A 44 19.97 -10.73 13.55
N VAL A 45 19.00 -9.82 13.42
CA VAL A 45 17.66 -10.11 12.93
C VAL A 45 17.47 -9.43 11.58
N PRO A 46 17.04 -10.15 10.51
CA PRO A 46 16.75 -9.52 9.24
C PRO A 46 15.48 -8.67 9.30
N VAL A 47 15.54 -7.48 8.70
CA VAL A 47 14.36 -6.65 8.42
C VAL A 47 13.88 -7.02 7.03
N ALA A 48 12.79 -7.78 6.95
CA ALA A 48 12.42 -8.49 5.72
C ALA A 48 10.96 -8.32 5.29
N GLY A 49 10.20 -7.44 5.92
CA GLY A 49 8.81 -7.20 5.56
C GLY A 49 8.42 -5.74 5.74
N ILE A 50 7.79 -5.16 4.73
CA ILE A 50 7.24 -3.81 4.75
C ILE A 50 5.95 -3.75 3.94
N ALA A 51 4.89 -3.24 4.53
CA ALA A 51 3.62 -2.98 3.84
C ALA A 51 2.87 -1.85 4.53
N GLY A 52 2.09 -1.09 3.77
CA GLY A 52 1.11 -0.18 4.37
C GLY A 52 0.06 -0.99 5.15
N ASP A 53 -0.53 -0.40 6.19
CA ASP A 53 -1.48 -1.10 7.06
C ASP A 53 -2.68 -1.69 6.30
N GLN A 54 -3.21 -0.95 5.32
CA GLN A 54 -4.34 -1.40 4.52
C GLN A 54 -3.95 -2.50 3.54
N GLN A 55 -2.75 -2.45 2.97
CA GLN A 55 -2.17 -3.49 2.11
C GLN A 55 -1.84 -4.75 2.93
N ALA A 56 -1.28 -4.58 4.13
CA ALA A 56 -1.06 -5.69 5.05
C ALA A 56 -2.38 -6.37 5.45
N ALA A 57 -3.44 -5.59 5.67
CA ALA A 57 -4.78 -6.12 5.95
C ALA A 57 -5.37 -6.87 4.75
N LEU A 58 -5.19 -6.38 3.51
CA LEU A 58 -5.62 -7.08 2.30
C LEU A 58 -4.96 -8.45 2.19
N PHE A 59 -3.65 -8.50 2.37
CA PHE A 59 -2.88 -9.75 2.37
C PHE A 59 -3.25 -10.66 3.55
N GLY A 60 -3.33 -10.11 4.77
CA GLY A 60 -3.65 -10.85 5.99
C GLY A 60 -5.07 -11.43 6.02
N GLN A 61 -6.02 -10.84 5.29
CA GLN A 61 -7.38 -11.35 5.08
C GLN A 61 -7.44 -12.42 3.97
N GLY A 62 -6.30 -12.77 3.35
CA GLY A 62 -6.23 -13.78 2.31
C GLY A 62 -6.78 -13.37 0.95
N CYS A 63 -6.83 -12.07 0.66
CA CYS A 63 -7.31 -11.54 -0.63
C CYS A 63 -6.21 -11.63 -1.69
N PHE A 64 -5.87 -12.84 -2.11
CA PHE A 64 -4.78 -13.12 -3.05
C PHE A 64 -5.22 -13.16 -4.51
N ALA A 65 -6.49 -13.41 -4.76
CA ALA A 65 -7.00 -13.48 -6.12
C ALA A 65 -7.65 -12.17 -6.56
N LYS A 66 -7.59 -11.91 -7.86
CA LYS A 66 -8.27 -10.77 -8.49
C LYS A 66 -9.76 -10.80 -8.19
N GLY A 67 -10.29 -9.69 -7.67
CA GLY A 67 -11.69 -9.51 -7.30
C GLY A 67 -11.94 -9.76 -5.81
N GLU A 68 -11.01 -10.37 -5.08
CA GLU A 68 -11.12 -10.50 -3.63
C GLU A 68 -10.91 -9.15 -2.95
N ALA A 69 -11.70 -8.89 -1.92
CA ALA A 69 -11.72 -7.60 -1.25
C ALA A 69 -11.86 -7.75 0.25
N LYS A 70 -11.29 -6.79 0.97
CA LYS A 70 -11.49 -6.64 2.41
C LYS A 70 -12.08 -5.26 2.70
N ASN A 71 -12.77 -5.13 3.82
CA ASN A 71 -13.14 -3.84 4.36
C ASN A 71 -12.76 -3.77 5.84
N THR A 72 -11.94 -2.80 6.19
CA THR A 72 -11.56 -2.53 7.58
C THR A 72 -12.54 -1.53 8.16
N TYR A 73 -13.28 -1.95 9.19
CA TYR A 73 -14.20 -1.11 9.94
C TYR A 73 -13.51 -0.60 11.21
N GLY A 74 -13.29 0.70 11.30
CA GLY A 74 -12.72 1.41 12.45
C GLY A 74 -13.42 2.76 12.61
N THR A 75 -12.69 3.79 13.01
CA THR A 75 -13.16 5.19 12.99
C THR A 75 -13.70 5.56 11.61
N GLY A 76 -12.95 5.21 10.56
CA GLY A 76 -13.40 5.14 9.18
C GLY A 76 -13.56 3.71 8.68
N CYS A 77 -13.94 3.57 7.41
CA CYS A 77 -13.99 2.29 6.70
C CYS A 77 -13.07 2.36 5.48
N PHE A 78 -12.24 1.33 5.29
CA PHE A 78 -11.25 1.27 4.22
C PHE A 78 -11.39 -0.04 3.44
N LEU A 79 -11.99 0.08 2.27
CA LEU A 79 -12.16 -1.01 1.32
C LEU A 79 -10.94 -1.10 0.42
N LEU A 80 -10.36 -2.29 0.30
CA LEU A 80 -9.39 -2.61 -0.74
C LEU A 80 -9.84 -3.86 -1.50
N MET A 81 -9.70 -3.82 -2.83
CA MET A 81 -9.98 -4.95 -3.71
C MET A 81 -8.76 -5.24 -4.58
N ASN A 82 -8.28 -6.48 -4.54
CA ASN A 82 -7.19 -6.95 -5.39
C ASN A 82 -7.62 -6.91 -6.86
N THR A 83 -6.85 -6.25 -7.72
CA THR A 83 -7.10 -6.16 -9.17
C THR A 83 -6.09 -6.97 -9.99
N GLY A 84 -5.24 -7.75 -9.32
CA GLY A 84 -4.18 -8.54 -9.94
C GLY A 84 -3.09 -7.65 -10.56
N ASP A 85 -2.65 -8.00 -11.74
CA ASP A 85 -1.63 -7.28 -12.53
C ASP A 85 -2.18 -6.04 -13.28
N THR A 86 -3.45 -5.71 -13.07
CA THR A 86 -4.15 -4.69 -13.84
C THR A 86 -4.38 -3.42 -13.02
N ILE A 87 -3.86 -2.29 -13.49
CA ILE A 87 -4.19 -0.97 -12.93
C ILE A 87 -5.60 -0.58 -13.39
N CYS A 88 -6.58 -0.72 -12.51
CA CYS A 88 -7.96 -0.36 -12.78
C CYS A 88 -8.20 1.13 -12.49
N ARG A 89 -8.70 1.88 -13.47
CA ARG A 89 -9.10 3.27 -13.27
C ARG A 89 -10.58 3.32 -12.88
N SER A 90 -10.86 3.78 -11.69
CA SER A 90 -12.23 4.01 -11.23
C SER A 90 -12.81 5.29 -11.85
N GLN A 91 -14.11 5.26 -12.16
CA GLN A 91 -14.90 6.45 -12.53
C GLN A 91 -15.71 6.99 -11.34
N ASN A 92 -15.63 6.32 -10.17
CA ASN A 92 -16.44 6.61 -8.99
C ASN A 92 -15.59 7.01 -7.77
N GLY A 93 -14.42 7.62 -8.00
CA GLY A 93 -13.59 8.18 -6.93
C GLY A 93 -12.73 7.18 -6.16
N LEU A 94 -12.67 5.89 -6.57
CA LEU A 94 -11.73 4.95 -5.98
C LEU A 94 -10.31 5.22 -6.49
N ILE A 95 -9.32 4.93 -5.66
CA ILE A 95 -7.90 5.16 -5.96
C ILE A 95 -7.26 3.83 -6.36
N SER A 96 -6.49 3.85 -7.47
CA SER A 96 -5.63 2.72 -7.82
C SER A 96 -4.32 2.82 -7.05
N THR A 97 -3.92 1.74 -6.41
CA THR A 97 -2.69 1.66 -5.61
C THR A 97 -1.97 0.33 -5.87
N ILE A 98 -0.75 0.22 -5.38
CA ILE A 98 -0.08 -1.08 -5.29
C ILE A 98 -0.69 -1.82 -4.10
N GLY A 99 -1.13 -3.05 -4.32
CA GLY A 99 -1.59 -3.96 -3.28
C GLY A 99 -0.41 -4.62 -2.57
N ILE A 100 0.39 -5.37 -3.32
CA ILE A 100 1.58 -6.04 -2.81
C ILE A 100 2.61 -6.22 -3.93
N SER A 101 3.89 -6.32 -3.57
CA SER A 101 4.96 -6.73 -4.46
C SER A 101 5.74 -7.87 -3.83
N LEU A 102 5.81 -9.01 -4.54
CA LEU A 102 6.48 -10.22 -4.08
C LEU A 102 7.27 -10.84 -5.23
N ASN A 103 8.55 -11.12 -5.01
CA ASN A 103 9.44 -11.75 -6.00
C ASN A 103 9.45 -10.99 -7.35
N GLY A 104 9.43 -9.66 -7.32
CA GLY A 104 9.39 -8.80 -8.49
C GLY A 104 8.03 -8.76 -9.21
N LYS A 105 7.00 -9.43 -8.68
CA LYS A 105 5.64 -9.37 -9.20
C LYS A 105 4.81 -8.39 -8.39
N VAL A 106 4.32 -7.35 -9.06
CA VAL A 106 3.45 -6.33 -8.48
C VAL A 106 2.00 -6.68 -8.73
N GLU A 107 1.19 -6.69 -7.68
CA GLU A 107 -0.26 -6.73 -7.75
C GLU A 107 -0.86 -5.41 -7.30
N TYR A 108 -1.90 -4.98 -7.99
CA TYR A 108 -2.57 -3.71 -7.76
C TYR A 108 -3.85 -3.89 -6.96
N ALA A 109 -4.34 -2.80 -6.40
CA ALA A 109 -5.63 -2.76 -5.72
C ALA A 109 -6.40 -1.49 -6.07
N LEU A 110 -7.72 -1.56 -5.95
CA LEU A 110 -8.60 -0.41 -5.84
C LEU A 110 -8.91 -0.14 -4.38
N GLU A 111 -8.76 1.11 -3.98
CA GLU A 111 -9.00 1.57 -2.62
C GLU A 111 -10.17 2.56 -2.58
N GLY A 112 -11.09 2.34 -1.63
CA GLY A 112 -12.17 3.25 -1.28
C GLY A 112 -12.14 3.57 0.20
N SER A 113 -12.22 4.86 0.54
CA SER A 113 -12.12 5.34 1.92
C SER A 113 -13.39 6.09 2.32
N VAL A 114 -13.98 5.69 3.45
CA VAL A 114 -15.05 6.40 4.15
C VAL A 114 -14.49 6.85 5.48
N PHE A 115 -14.26 8.15 5.64
CA PHE A 115 -13.52 8.70 6.79
C PHE A 115 -14.32 8.67 8.10
N VAL A 116 -15.63 8.58 8.04
CA VAL A 116 -16.55 8.54 9.19
C VAL A 116 -17.34 7.24 9.14
N GLY A 117 -16.88 6.21 9.85
CA GLY A 117 -17.54 4.91 9.99
C GLY A 117 -17.97 4.68 11.43
N GLY A 118 -17.19 3.95 12.20
CA GLY A 118 -17.45 3.70 13.63
C GLY A 118 -17.52 4.97 14.48
N ALA A 119 -16.92 6.08 14.04
CA ALA A 119 -17.06 7.37 14.70
C ALA A 119 -18.52 7.85 14.84
N VAL A 120 -19.41 7.45 13.93
CA VAL A 120 -20.86 7.75 14.03
C VAL A 120 -21.45 7.15 15.31
N ILE A 121 -21.05 5.95 15.68
CA ILE A 121 -21.54 5.27 16.88
C ILE A 121 -21.10 6.03 18.14
N GLN A 122 -19.88 6.55 18.15
CA GLN A 122 -19.39 7.37 19.26
C GLN A 122 -20.14 8.70 19.35
N TRP A 123 -20.48 9.30 18.19
CA TRP A 123 -21.23 10.55 18.15
C TRP A 123 -22.68 10.41 18.62
N VAL A 124 -23.32 9.27 18.31
CA VAL A 124 -24.71 8.97 18.75
C VAL A 124 -24.78 8.63 20.24
N ARG A 125 -23.69 8.15 20.87
CA ARG A 125 -23.62 7.76 22.27
C ARG A 125 -23.45 8.93 23.21
#